data_bf1f6d9811a12b97bad140c46c7cbd87
#
_entry.id   bf1f6d9811a12b97bad140c46c7cbd87
#
_cell.length_a   1.000
_cell.length_b   1.000
_cell.length_c   1.000
_cell.angle_alpha   90.00
_cell.angle_beta   90.00
_cell.angle_gamma   90.00
#
_symmetry.space_group_name_H-M   'P 1'
#
loop_
_entity.id
_entity.type
_entity.pdbx_description
1 polymer ?
#
loop_
_entity_poly.entity_id
_entity_poly.type
_entity_poly.pdbx_seq_one_letter_code
_entity_poly.pdbx_strand_id
1 'polypeptide(L)'
;MEGSGKEVPRETARRVLQAAAVEAHGRTEAYVTQARVMGRADMVDLEGFKEIAEYLERRGWIADADSDYGIFTVTKSGIDEAMK
;
A
#
# COMPACT_ATOMS: atom_id res chain seq x y z
N MET A 1 5.97 -17.21 -18.58
CA MET A 1 6.13 -17.07 -18.29
C MET A 1 6.16 -16.49 -17.70
N GLU A 2 5.85 -16.40 -17.53
CA GLU A 2 5.88 -16.09 -17.01
C GLU A 2 6.18 -15.46 -16.52
N GLY A 3 6.27 -15.32 -16.35
CA GLY A 3 6.57 -14.97 -15.99
C GLY A 3 6.55 -14.22 -15.37
N SER A 4 6.85 -14.24 -15.54
CA SER A 4 6.90 -13.31 -14.88
C SER A 4 5.88 -12.63 -14.36
N GLY A 5 5.16 -12.61 -14.54
CA GLY A 5 4.29 -11.70 -14.07
C GLY A 5 3.51 -12.17 -12.94
N LYS A 6 3.89 -11.77 -11.81
CA LYS A 6 3.09 -12.00 -10.65
C LYS A 6 1.96 -11.02 -10.68
N GLU A 7 0.77 -11.54 -10.75
CA GLU A 7 -0.40 -10.71 -10.63
C GLU A 7 -0.61 -10.34 -9.18
N VAL A 8 -0.79 -9.07 -8.93
CA VAL A 8 -1.13 -8.61 -7.60
C VAL A 8 -2.62 -8.86 -7.38
N PRO A 9 -2.99 -9.62 -6.33
CA PRO A 9 -4.42 -9.85 -6.05
C PRO A 9 -5.10 -8.53 -5.73
N ARG A 10 -6.14 -8.23 -6.50
CA ARG A 10 -6.84 -6.95 -6.35
C ARG A 10 -7.42 -6.77 -4.95
N GLU A 11 -7.98 -7.83 -4.42
CA GLU A 11 -8.62 -7.76 -3.10
C GLU A 11 -7.60 -7.46 -2.03
N THR A 12 -6.44 -8.10 -2.11
CA THR A 12 -5.37 -7.88 -1.14
C THR A 12 -4.82 -6.46 -1.29
N ALA A 13 -4.62 -6.00 -2.54
CA ALA A 13 -4.14 -4.66 -2.79
C ALA A 13 -5.10 -3.62 -2.23
N ARG A 14 -6.41 -3.85 -2.42
CA ARG A 14 -7.42 -2.94 -1.88
C ARG A 14 -7.38 -2.91 -0.36
N ARG A 15 -7.23 -4.08 0.26
CA ARG A 15 -7.15 -4.16 1.72
C ARG A 15 -5.95 -3.42 2.26
N VAL A 16 -4.80 -3.55 1.59
CA VAL A 16 -3.58 -2.83 1.97
C VAL A 16 -3.80 -1.33 1.83
N LEU A 17 -4.40 -0.91 0.72
CA LEU A 17 -4.65 0.51 0.50
C LEU A 17 -5.60 1.08 1.56
N GLN A 18 -6.66 0.34 1.87
CA GLN A 18 -7.59 0.75 2.91
C GLN A 18 -6.91 0.85 4.27
N ALA A 19 -6.06 -0.12 4.58
CA ALA A 19 -5.30 -0.10 5.83
C ALA A 19 -4.39 1.13 5.89
N ALA A 20 -3.73 1.44 4.78
CA ALA A 20 -2.86 2.61 4.72
C ALA A 20 -3.65 3.91 4.90
N ALA A 21 -4.81 4.00 4.26
CA ALA A 21 -5.64 5.20 4.38
C ALA A 21 -6.11 5.41 5.82
N VAL A 22 -6.45 4.32 6.51
CA VAL A 22 -6.86 4.39 7.91
C VAL A 22 -5.69 4.83 8.78
N GLU A 23 -4.51 4.26 8.55
CA GLU A 23 -3.32 4.65 9.31
C GLU A 23 -2.96 6.12 9.09
N ALA A 24 -3.20 6.63 7.89
CA ALA A 24 -2.95 8.04 7.56
C ALA A 24 -4.06 8.96 8.05
N HIS A 25 -5.13 8.42 8.59
CA HIS A 25 -6.31 9.20 9.02
C HIS A 25 -6.86 10.05 7.89
N GLY A 26 -6.78 9.54 6.66
CA GLY A 26 -7.27 10.23 5.47
C GLY A 26 -6.40 11.40 5.03
N ARG A 27 -5.20 11.54 5.59
CA ARG A 27 -4.31 12.65 5.26
C ARG A 27 -3.29 12.24 4.22
N THR A 28 -3.04 13.12 3.28
CA THR A 28 -2.10 12.81 2.19
C THR A 28 -0.66 13.12 2.55
N GLU A 29 -0.42 13.94 3.58
CA GLU A 29 0.94 14.28 4.00
C GLU A 29 1.45 13.43 5.15
N ALA A 30 0.62 12.53 5.68
CA ALA A 30 1.01 11.72 6.83
C ALA A 30 1.78 10.49 6.36
N TYR A 31 2.95 10.27 6.94
CA TYR A 31 3.69 9.04 6.68
C TYR A 31 3.08 7.91 7.51
N VAL A 32 2.93 6.77 6.85
CA VAL A 32 2.49 5.54 7.53
C VAL A 32 3.62 4.53 7.47
N THR A 33 3.68 3.63 8.46
CA THR A 33 4.73 2.61 8.48
C THR A 33 4.20 1.33 7.85
N GLN A 34 5.06 0.68 7.08
CA GLN A 34 4.66 -0.57 6.44
C GLN A 34 4.31 -1.63 7.48
N ALA A 35 5.00 -1.64 8.64
CA ALA A 35 4.70 -2.62 9.67
C ALA A 35 3.26 -2.47 10.18
N ARG A 36 2.83 -1.24 10.42
CA ARG A 36 1.47 -1.02 10.93
C ARG A 36 0.43 -1.30 9.86
N VAL A 37 0.73 -0.93 8.62
CA VAL A 37 -0.19 -1.21 7.51
C VAL A 37 -0.33 -2.71 7.30
N MET A 38 0.78 -3.44 7.33
CA MET A 38 0.75 -4.90 7.22
C MET A 38 -0.09 -5.52 8.34
N GLY A 39 0.11 -5.05 9.58
CA GLY A 39 -0.64 -5.56 10.71
C GLY A 39 -2.14 -5.33 10.55
N ARG A 40 -2.50 -4.14 10.11
CA ARG A 40 -3.93 -3.81 9.93
C ARG A 40 -4.53 -4.58 8.77
N ALA A 41 -3.74 -4.86 7.73
CA ALA A 41 -4.21 -5.62 6.57
C ALA A 41 -4.08 -7.13 6.78
N ASP A 42 -3.61 -7.53 7.94
CA ASP A 42 -3.43 -8.95 8.28
C ASP A 42 -2.49 -9.66 7.33
N MET A 43 -1.39 -8.99 7.01
CA MET A 43 -0.34 -9.53 6.15
C MET A 43 0.91 -9.79 6.97
N VAL A 44 1.51 -10.95 6.73
CA VAL A 44 2.78 -11.29 7.40
C VAL A 44 3.92 -11.48 6.40
N ASP A 45 3.60 -11.52 5.11
CA ASP A 45 4.57 -11.76 4.05
C ASP A 45 5.13 -10.44 3.54
N LEU A 46 6.36 -10.11 3.95
CA LEU A 46 6.99 -8.85 3.55
C LEU A 46 7.21 -8.77 2.04
N GLU A 47 7.59 -9.88 1.42
CA GLU A 47 7.80 -9.90 -0.03
C GLU A 47 6.51 -9.59 -0.78
N GLY A 48 5.42 -10.23 -0.35
CA GLY A 48 4.12 -9.97 -0.95
C GLY A 48 3.69 -8.54 -0.74
N PHE A 49 3.96 -8.00 0.45
CA PHE A 49 3.63 -6.60 0.73
C PHE A 49 4.40 -5.67 -0.20
N LYS A 50 5.68 -5.93 -0.42
CA LYS A 50 6.50 -5.08 -1.30
C LYS A 50 5.97 -5.06 -2.71
N GLU A 51 5.54 -6.21 -3.22
CA GLU A 51 4.95 -6.28 -4.56
C GLU A 51 3.67 -5.47 -4.65
N ILE A 52 2.85 -5.56 -3.61
CA ILE A 52 1.60 -4.80 -3.57
C ILE A 52 1.90 -3.30 -3.48
N ALA A 53 2.87 -2.92 -2.66
CA ALA A 53 3.24 -1.51 -2.52
C ALA A 53 3.73 -0.94 -3.85
N GLU A 54 4.53 -1.69 -4.60
CA GLU A 54 4.98 -1.26 -5.92
C GLU A 54 3.80 -1.07 -6.86
N TYR A 55 2.85 -1.98 -6.80
CA TYR A 55 1.64 -1.87 -7.62
C TYR A 55 0.87 -0.60 -7.27
N LEU A 56 0.67 -0.35 -5.97
CA LEU A 56 -0.05 0.85 -5.53
C LEU A 56 0.67 2.12 -5.93
N GLU A 57 2.00 2.10 -5.86
CA GLU A 57 2.81 3.24 -6.26
C GLU A 57 2.68 3.51 -7.76
N ARG A 58 2.72 2.47 -8.57
CA ARG A 58 2.55 2.61 -10.02
C ARG A 58 1.17 3.16 -10.38
N ARG A 59 0.16 2.83 -9.57
CA ARG A 59 -1.18 3.37 -9.79
C ARG A 59 -1.32 4.81 -9.30
N GLY A 60 -0.30 5.33 -8.61
CA GLY A 60 -0.36 6.67 -8.09
C GLY A 60 -1.19 6.80 -6.82
N TRP A 61 -1.41 5.69 -6.13
CA TRP A 61 -2.23 5.68 -4.91
C TRP A 61 -1.40 5.84 -3.65
N ILE A 62 -0.10 5.53 -3.71
CA ILE A 62 0.84 5.84 -2.63
C ILE A 62 2.05 6.54 -3.24
N ALA A 63 2.82 7.24 -2.39
CA ALA A 63 3.96 8.01 -2.85
C ALA A 63 5.00 8.10 -1.74
N ASP A 64 6.14 8.66 -2.08
CA ASP A 64 7.21 8.96 -1.13
C ASP A 64 7.65 7.74 -0.33
N ALA A 65 7.63 6.58 -0.99
CA ALA A 65 8.01 5.33 -0.35
C ALA A 65 9.52 5.34 -0.08
N ASP A 66 9.87 4.99 1.16
CA ASP A 66 11.27 4.88 1.58
C ASP A 66 11.44 3.51 2.21
N SER A 67 12.04 2.59 1.47
CA SER A 67 12.17 1.21 1.91
C SER A 67 13.15 1.07 3.08
N ASP A 68 14.10 2.00 3.23
CA ASP A 68 15.05 1.96 4.34
C ASP A 68 14.34 2.19 5.68
N TYR A 69 13.33 3.03 5.66
CA TYR A 69 12.57 3.34 6.88
C TYR A 69 11.22 2.64 6.92
N GLY A 70 10.83 2.00 5.82
CA GLY A 70 9.55 1.32 5.75
C GLY A 70 8.36 2.24 5.91
N ILE A 71 8.41 3.41 5.26
CA ILE A 71 7.36 4.41 5.36
C ILE A 71 6.92 4.85 3.96
N PHE A 72 5.71 5.38 3.88
CA PHE A 72 5.19 5.96 2.63
C PHE A 72 3.99 6.85 2.98
N THR A 73 3.51 7.59 1.97
CA THR A 73 2.30 8.41 2.12
C THR A 73 1.22 7.88 1.19
N VAL A 74 -0.04 8.20 1.48
CA VAL A 74 -1.17 7.85 0.62
C VAL A 74 -1.58 9.12 -0.13
N THR A 75 -1.71 9.02 -1.45
CA THR A 75 -2.09 10.16 -2.27
C THR A 75 -3.59 10.43 -2.16
N LYS A 76 -4.02 11.59 -2.65
CA LYS A 76 -5.44 11.89 -2.70
C LYS A 76 -6.19 10.84 -3.51
N SER A 77 -5.62 10.44 -4.66
CA SER A 77 -6.21 9.36 -5.47
C SER A 77 -6.31 8.07 -4.67
N GLY A 78 -5.29 7.78 -3.85
CA GLY A 78 -5.30 6.58 -3.02
C GLY A 78 -6.38 6.63 -1.96
N ILE A 79 -6.56 7.78 -1.31
CA ILE A 79 -7.63 7.95 -0.32
C ILE A 79 -8.99 7.74 -1.00
N ASP A 80 -9.20 8.38 -2.15
CA ASP A 80 -10.46 8.26 -2.88
C ASP A 80 -10.73 6.81 -3.28
N GLU A 81 -9.70 6.13 -3.74
CA GLU A 81 -9.84 4.73 -4.16
C GLU A 81 -10.18 3.82 -2.96
N ALA A 82 -9.55 4.08 -1.82
CA ALA A 82 -9.78 3.28 -0.62
C ALA A 82 -11.20 3.42 -0.10
N MET A 83 -11.84 4.56 -0.38
CA MET A 83 -13.17 4.84 0.13
C MET A 83 -14.31 4.39 -0.78
N LYS A 84 -13.99 3.85 -1.93
CA LYS A 84 -15.02 3.37 -2.85
C LYS A 84 -15.74 2.13 -2.37
#